data_bbeeb68381d5615a8db713c02fb81d0f
#
_entry.id   bbeeb68381d5615a8db713c02fb81d0f
#
_cell.length_a   1.000
_cell.length_b   1.000
_cell.length_c   1.000
_cell.angle_alpha   90.00
_cell.angle_beta   90.00
_cell.angle_gamma   90.00
#
_symmetry.space_group_name_H-M   'P 1'
#
loop_
_entity.id
_entity.type
_entity.pdbx_description
1 polymer ?
#
loop_
_entity_poly.entity_id
_entity_poly.type
_entity_poly.pdbx_seq_one_letter_code
_entity_poly.pdbx_strand_id
1 'polypeptide(L)'
;SMLDDDPNGVLVQLCGEPTDAGWSVFRMDVATGHIRAHTRGFSSVGRFHADPDGVVRLAKGASGKNLPWGGGEGGGQRWRELARYQPLGADAVEFVGFGAKPAEFYMLRDHAGRKALWLADLGNPRNPRLLFSHPEFDVEGPVLWNDRVVGVAYQGDRPEIRFLDEDAQALFAMLKRTVPGSFPELVDRSADGNRLLVRASADRQPPVYLLVDRDTGRSRVIARAYPDLGSDMLSAMNGIHFPARDGARVP
;
A
#
# COMPACT_ATOMS: atom_id res chain seq x y z
N SER A 1 -10.41 7.17 4.58
CA SER A 1 -10.66 5.75 4.88
C SER A 1 -12.06 5.57 5.43
N MET A 2 -12.67 4.42 5.20
CA MET A 2 -13.90 4.00 5.90
C MET A 2 -13.55 3.62 7.32
N LEU A 3 -14.53 3.73 8.22
CA LEU A 3 -14.36 3.41 9.65
C LEU A 3 -15.02 2.06 9.93
N ASP A 4 -14.32 1.16 10.61
CA ASP A 4 -14.85 -0.19 10.91
C ASP A 4 -16.02 -0.14 11.91
N ASP A 5 -16.05 0.86 12.78
CA ASP A 5 -17.06 1.07 13.81
C ASP A 5 -18.27 1.91 13.36
N ASP A 6 -18.21 2.51 12.17
CA ASP A 6 -19.26 3.40 11.64
C ASP A 6 -19.39 3.27 10.11
N PRO A 7 -20.33 2.45 9.62
CA PRO A 7 -20.51 2.21 8.19
C PRO A 7 -20.93 3.47 7.40
N ASN A 8 -21.41 4.51 8.09
CA ASN A 8 -21.75 5.79 7.48
C ASN A 8 -20.66 6.84 7.65
N GLY A 9 -19.58 6.53 8.37
CA GLY A 9 -18.49 7.45 8.65
C GLY A 9 -17.29 7.24 7.76
N VAL A 10 -16.76 8.33 7.19
CA VAL A 10 -15.48 8.32 6.49
C VAL A 10 -14.59 9.45 6.97
N LEU A 11 -13.27 9.20 7.00
CA LEU A 11 -12.30 10.25 7.22
C LEU A 11 -11.91 10.88 5.89
N VAL A 12 -12.05 12.19 5.80
CA VAL A 12 -11.68 13.01 4.66
C VAL A 12 -10.61 14.02 5.06
N GLN A 13 -9.62 14.19 4.22
CA GLN A 13 -8.60 15.21 4.40
C GLN A 13 -8.96 16.41 3.52
N LEU A 14 -9.11 17.58 4.13
CA LEU A 14 -9.43 18.81 3.44
C LEU A 14 -8.37 19.88 3.73
N CYS A 15 -8.09 20.72 2.75
CA CYS A 15 -7.24 21.89 2.90
C CYS A 15 -8.11 23.06 3.39
N GLY A 16 -7.75 23.61 4.56
CA GLY A 16 -8.06 24.91 5.06
C GLY A 16 -9.49 25.35 5.29
N GLU A 17 -9.80 25.72 6.52
CA GLU A 17 -10.58 26.91 6.83
C GLU A 17 -9.64 28.14 6.76
N PRO A 18 -10.16 29.37 6.49
CA PRO A 18 -9.33 30.56 6.24
C PRO A 18 -8.43 31.01 7.39
N THR A 19 -8.57 30.41 8.57
CA THR A 19 -7.83 30.81 9.78
C THR A 19 -6.66 29.91 10.14
N ASP A 20 -6.57 28.68 9.57
CA ASP A 20 -5.50 27.74 9.87
C ASP A 20 -4.87 27.25 8.55
N ALA A 21 -3.71 27.76 8.23
CA ALA A 21 -2.95 27.43 7.02
C ALA A 21 -2.47 25.97 7.05
N GLY A 22 -3.34 25.00 6.74
CA GLY A 22 -2.93 23.63 6.65
C GLY A 22 -4.04 22.63 6.34
N TRP A 23 -3.63 21.41 6.08
CA TRP A 23 -4.52 20.28 5.91
C TRP A 23 -5.03 19.81 7.28
N SER A 24 -6.31 19.44 7.33
CA SER A 24 -6.93 18.84 8.51
C SER A 24 -7.76 17.61 8.12
N VAL A 25 -8.02 16.73 9.07
CA VAL A 25 -8.89 15.57 8.88
C VAL A 25 -10.24 15.85 9.50
N PHE A 26 -11.27 15.51 8.75
CA PHE A 26 -12.66 15.63 9.15
C PHE A 26 -13.33 14.25 9.08
N ARG A 27 -14.28 14.00 9.94
CA ARG A 27 -15.21 12.88 9.83
C ARG A 27 -16.43 13.35 9.07
N MET A 28 -16.78 12.66 8.00
CA MET A 28 -17.94 12.94 7.16
C MET A 28 -18.94 11.79 7.27
N ASP A 29 -20.20 12.12 7.50
CA ASP A 29 -21.30 11.19 7.34
C ASP A 29 -21.67 11.10 5.86
N VAL A 30 -21.57 9.89 5.26
CA VAL A 30 -21.75 9.69 3.83
C VAL A 30 -23.21 9.81 3.38
N ALA A 31 -24.17 9.61 4.29
CA ALA A 31 -25.60 9.71 3.97
C ALA A 31 -26.08 11.17 3.92
N THR A 32 -25.51 12.01 4.79
CA THR A 32 -25.96 13.41 4.94
C THR A 32 -24.97 14.43 4.37
N GLY A 33 -23.71 14.00 4.14
CA GLY A 33 -22.62 14.90 3.77
C GLY A 33 -22.13 15.80 4.91
N HIS A 34 -22.67 15.64 6.13
CA HIS A 34 -22.26 16.45 7.26
C HIS A 34 -20.82 16.15 7.66
N ILE A 35 -20.01 17.22 7.82
CA ILE A 35 -18.61 17.11 8.23
C ILE A 35 -18.38 17.72 9.60
N ARG A 36 -17.51 17.11 10.40
CA ARG A 36 -17.04 17.63 11.69
C ARG A 36 -15.53 17.49 11.82
N ALA A 37 -14.88 18.44 12.47
CA ALA A 37 -13.45 18.39 12.70
C ALA A 37 -13.08 17.12 13.49
N HIS A 38 -12.06 16.41 13.04
CA HIS A 38 -11.53 15.20 13.68
C HIS A 38 -10.11 15.45 14.20
N THR A 39 -9.19 15.85 13.32
CA THR A 39 -7.78 16.05 13.67
C THR A 39 -7.25 17.31 12.99
N ARG A 40 -6.70 18.23 13.77
CA ARG A 40 -5.99 19.40 13.24
C ARG A 40 -4.55 19.04 12.94
N GLY A 41 -4.05 19.49 11.80
CA GLY A 41 -2.66 19.35 11.42
C GLY A 41 -1.75 20.37 12.08
N PHE A 42 -0.48 20.24 11.83
CA PHE A 42 0.52 21.27 12.10
C PHE A 42 0.86 21.99 10.79
N SER A 43 1.52 23.14 10.89
CA SER A 43 1.97 23.89 9.70
C SER A 43 2.79 23.00 8.80
N SER A 44 2.56 23.07 7.49
CA SER A 44 3.23 22.27 6.44
C SER A 44 2.88 20.77 6.37
N VAL A 45 1.82 20.28 7.02
CA VAL A 45 1.33 18.92 6.75
C VAL A 45 0.76 18.82 5.35
N GLY A 46 1.10 17.74 4.64
CA GLY A 46 0.56 17.43 3.32
C GLY A 46 -0.31 16.19 3.30
N ARG A 47 -0.10 15.26 4.23
CA ARG A 47 -0.84 14.00 4.25
C ARG A 47 -0.95 13.44 5.66
N PHE A 48 -2.14 12.92 5.97
CA PHE A 48 -2.41 12.17 7.19
C PHE A 48 -2.64 10.69 6.87
N HIS A 49 -2.35 9.84 7.85
CA HIS A 49 -2.64 8.41 7.80
C HIS A 49 -3.34 8.02 9.09
N ALA A 50 -4.54 7.46 8.94
CA ALA A 50 -5.32 6.88 10.02
C ALA A 50 -5.14 5.37 10.04
N ASP A 51 -5.16 4.78 11.23
CA ASP A 51 -5.22 3.33 11.42
C ASP A 51 -6.62 2.77 11.09
N PRO A 52 -6.83 1.44 11.11
CA PRO A 52 -8.13 0.82 10.86
C PRO A 52 -9.22 1.29 11.84
N ASP A 53 -8.87 1.62 13.07
CA ASP A 53 -9.79 2.17 14.08
C ASP A 53 -10.17 3.64 13.81
N GLY A 54 -9.67 4.23 12.73
CA GLY A 54 -9.93 5.62 12.36
C GLY A 54 -9.14 6.64 13.18
N VAL A 55 -8.16 6.22 13.95
CA VAL A 55 -7.29 7.15 14.70
C VAL A 55 -6.17 7.64 13.79
N VAL A 56 -6.08 8.94 13.59
CA VAL A 56 -5.00 9.55 12.81
C VAL A 56 -3.70 9.48 13.62
N ARG A 57 -2.74 8.66 13.19
CA ARG A 57 -1.50 8.41 13.93
C ARG A 57 -0.25 8.98 13.29
N LEU A 58 -0.26 9.17 11.99
CA LEU A 58 0.88 9.69 11.25
C LEU A 58 0.49 10.89 10.40
N ALA A 59 1.41 11.83 10.29
CA ALA A 59 1.30 12.97 9.39
C ALA A 59 2.64 13.22 8.69
N LYS A 60 2.58 13.49 7.39
CA LYS A 60 3.73 13.78 6.54
C LYS A 60 3.70 15.22 6.09
N GLY A 61 4.82 15.91 6.16
CA GLY A 61 4.98 17.28 5.65
C GLY A 61 4.82 17.35 4.12
N ALA A 62 4.34 18.51 3.62
CA ALA A 62 4.08 18.74 2.19
C ALA A 62 5.20 19.49 1.48
N SER A 63 5.97 20.29 2.20
CA SER A 63 6.92 21.22 1.58
C SER A 63 8.20 21.37 2.38
N GLY A 64 9.27 21.73 1.69
CA GLY A 64 10.59 21.94 2.23
C GLY A 64 11.63 20.92 1.79
N LYS A 65 12.93 21.23 2.01
CA LYS A 65 14.02 20.30 1.68
C LYS A 65 14.00 19.05 2.57
N ASN A 66 13.54 19.20 3.82
CA ASN A 66 13.43 18.13 4.79
C ASN A 66 11.97 18.02 5.23
N LEU A 67 11.30 16.92 4.90
CA LEU A 67 9.91 16.70 5.25
C LEU A 67 9.80 16.06 6.64
N PRO A 68 9.06 16.67 7.57
CA PRO A 68 8.84 16.07 8.87
C PRO A 68 7.81 14.93 8.78
N TRP A 69 8.05 13.88 9.55
CA TRP A 69 7.06 12.88 9.92
C TRP A 69 6.64 13.14 11.36
N GLY A 70 5.36 13.25 11.58
CA GLY A 70 4.80 13.44 12.92
C GLY A 70 4.01 12.21 13.35
N GLY A 71 4.17 11.79 14.60
CA GLY A 71 3.33 10.80 15.26
C GLY A 71 2.39 11.48 16.25
N GLY A 72 1.13 11.02 16.33
CA GLY A 72 0.12 11.52 17.27
C GLY A 72 -0.60 10.36 17.96
N GLU A 73 -0.99 10.57 19.20
CA GLU A 73 -1.81 9.65 19.99
C GLU A 73 -3.24 10.22 20.05
N GLY A 74 -4.11 9.83 19.10
CA GLY A 74 -5.55 10.12 19.01
C GLY A 74 -6.12 11.40 19.67
N GLY A 75 -7.02 12.08 19.00
CA GLY A 75 -8.05 12.94 19.59
C GLY A 75 -7.67 14.20 20.40
N GLY A 76 -6.82 15.07 19.90
CA GLY A 76 -6.50 16.33 20.61
C GLY A 76 -5.02 16.64 20.73
N GLN A 77 -4.34 16.35 19.80
CA GLN A 77 -3.01 15.82 19.64
C GLN A 77 -1.87 16.78 19.79
N ARG A 78 -0.91 16.36 20.57
CA ARG A 78 0.46 16.86 20.44
C ARG A 78 1.20 16.02 19.39
N TRP A 79 1.44 16.61 18.23
CA TRP A 79 2.30 16.00 17.23
C TRP A 79 3.75 15.99 17.70
N ARG A 80 4.35 14.81 17.66
CA ARG A 80 5.78 14.63 17.92
C ARG A 80 6.48 14.34 16.61
N GLU A 81 7.52 15.06 16.26
CA GLU A 81 8.35 14.76 15.11
C GLU A 81 9.06 13.41 15.35
N LEU A 82 8.84 12.46 14.44
CA LEU A 82 9.44 11.13 14.47
C LEU A 82 10.75 11.09 13.67
N ALA A 83 10.74 11.71 12.51
CA ALA A 83 11.88 11.75 11.60
C ALA A 83 11.77 12.94 10.65
N ARG A 84 12.89 13.28 10.04
CA ARG A 84 13.01 14.24 8.94
C ARG A 84 13.83 13.59 7.84
N TYR A 85 13.40 13.71 6.61
CA TYR A 85 14.09 13.11 5.46
C TYR A 85 14.01 14.00 4.22
N GLN A 86 14.92 13.80 3.29
CA GLN A 86 14.85 14.40 1.96
C GLN A 86 14.04 13.51 1.03
N PRO A 87 13.06 14.02 0.26
CA PRO A 87 12.17 13.19 -0.56
C PRO A 87 12.86 12.26 -1.56
N LEU A 88 14.05 12.66 -2.04
CA LEU A 88 14.85 11.88 -2.98
C LEU A 88 16.21 11.47 -2.39
N GLY A 89 16.39 11.60 -1.07
CA GLY A 89 17.61 11.19 -0.37
C GLY A 89 17.61 9.71 -0.01
N ALA A 90 18.78 9.17 0.28
CA ALA A 90 18.93 7.79 0.78
C ALA A 90 18.22 7.54 2.12
N ASP A 91 17.87 8.60 2.85
CA ASP A 91 17.11 8.57 4.08
C ASP A 91 15.59 8.70 3.88
N ALA A 92 15.13 8.71 2.62
CA ALA A 92 13.73 8.80 2.29
C ALA A 92 12.94 7.64 2.92
N VAL A 93 11.80 7.98 3.52
CA VAL A 93 10.88 7.04 4.16
C VAL A 93 9.52 7.16 3.49
N GLU A 94 8.98 6.04 3.08
CA GLU A 94 7.64 5.94 2.53
C GLU A 94 6.77 5.11 3.46
N PHE A 95 5.68 5.69 3.96
CA PHE A 95 4.68 4.95 4.72
C PHE A 95 3.86 4.08 3.77
N VAL A 96 3.66 2.82 4.12
CA VAL A 96 2.93 1.85 3.29
C VAL A 96 1.77 1.17 3.99
N GLY A 97 1.63 1.30 5.31
CA GLY A 97 0.49 0.76 6.06
C GLY A 97 0.75 0.68 7.56
N PHE A 98 -0.30 0.47 8.32
CA PHE A 98 -0.19 0.16 9.76
C PHE A 98 0.04 -1.32 9.99
N GLY A 99 0.65 -1.66 11.13
CA GLY A 99 0.88 -3.01 11.58
C GLY A 99 -0.31 -3.62 12.32
N ALA A 100 -0.11 -4.82 12.84
CA ALA A 100 -1.14 -5.52 13.63
C ALA A 100 -1.42 -4.84 14.99
N LYS A 101 -0.48 -4.04 15.50
CA LYS A 101 -0.67 -3.24 16.71
C LYS A 101 -0.82 -1.77 16.32
N PRO A 102 -1.67 -0.99 17.01
CA PRO A 102 -1.94 0.40 16.66
C PRO A 102 -0.70 1.31 16.59
N ALA A 103 0.36 0.98 17.34
CA ALA A 103 1.61 1.73 17.32
C ALA A 103 2.58 1.30 16.21
N GLU A 104 2.34 0.15 15.56
CA GLU A 104 3.22 -0.38 14.53
C GLU A 104 2.82 0.15 13.15
N PHE A 105 3.82 0.41 12.31
CA PHE A 105 3.59 0.78 10.92
C PHE A 105 4.68 0.23 10.00
N TYR A 106 4.30 -0.09 8.79
CA TYR A 106 5.21 -0.52 7.73
C TYR A 106 5.72 0.68 6.94
N MET A 107 7.00 0.64 6.59
CA MET A 107 7.61 1.66 5.77
C MET A 107 8.61 1.06 4.78
N LEU A 108 8.75 1.69 3.64
CA LEU A 108 9.87 1.46 2.74
C LEU A 108 10.97 2.46 3.07
N ARG A 109 12.19 1.95 3.19
CA ARG A 109 13.40 2.72 3.44
C ARG A 109 14.59 2.01 2.82
N ASP A 110 15.62 2.76 2.50
CA ASP A 110 16.86 2.20 1.99
C ASP A 110 17.48 1.13 2.92
N HIS A 111 18.00 0.08 2.30
CA HIS A 111 18.87 -0.93 2.88
C HIS A 111 19.89 -1.37 1.84
N ALA A 112 21.14 -1.02 2.04
CA ALA A 112 22.24 -1.33 1.11
C ALA A 112 22.00 -0.80 -0.32
N GLY A 113 21.45 0.39 -0.46
CA GLY A 113 21.21 1.06 -1.73
C GLY A 113 19.92 0.66 -2.44
N ARG A 114 19.02 -0.07 -1.78
CA ARG A 114 17.73 -0.51 -2.31
C ARG A 114 16.60 -0.30 -1.33
N LYS A 115 15.39 -0.09 -1.85
CA LYS A 115 14.19 -0.04 -1.00
C LYS A 115 13.94 -1.40 -0.37
N ALA A 116 13.74 -1.42 0.93
CA ALA A 116 13.42 -2.59 1.74
C ALA A 116 12.20 -2.32 2.60
N LEU A 117 11.52 -3.38 3.04
CA LEU A 117 10.37 -3.29 3.94
C LEU A 117 10.83 -3.37 5.39
N TRP A 118 10.39 -2.39 6.17
CA TRP A 118 10.66 -2.27 7.60
C TRP A 118 9.39 -2.16 8.40
N LEU A 119 9.40 -2.68 9.62
CA LEU A 119 8.39 -2.46 10.64
C LEU A 119 8.95 -1.52 11.69
N ALA A 120 8.28 -0.41 11.92
CA ALA A 120 8.61 0.58 12.94
C ALA A 120 7.50 0.67 14.00
N ASP A 121 7.84 1.21 15.15
CA ASP A 121 6.93 1.49 16.25
C ASP A 121 6.91 2.99 16.54
N LEU A 122 5.72 3.58 16.70
CA LEU A 122 5.55 5.01 17.00
C LEU A 122 6.25 5.43 18.29
N GLY A 123 6.36 4.51 19.25
CA GLY A 123 7.11 4.74 20.50
C GLY A 123 8.61 4.77 20.32
N ASN A 124 9.14 4.00 19.33
CA ASN A 124 10.56 3.91 19.03
C ASN A 124 10.86 3.90 17.52
N PRO A 125 10.52 4.96 16.79
CA PRO A 125 10.60 5.01 15.32
C PRO A 125 12.04 4.98 14.77
N ARG A 126 13.04 5.21 15.62
CA ARG A 126 14.46 5.25 15.23
C ARG A 126 15.10 3.87 15.15
N ASN A 127 14.44 2.85 15.68
CA ASN A 127 14.95 1.47 15.67
C ASN A 127 13.96 0.51 14.97
N PRO A 128 13.73 0.68 13.66
CA PRO A 128 12.83 -0.18 12.92
C PRO A 128 13.46 -1.57 12.71
N ARG A 129 12.62 -2.58 12.60
CA ARG A 129 13.03 -3.95 12.30
C ARG A 129 12.93 -4.20 10.79
N LEU A 130 14.02 -4.61 10.16
CA LEU A 130 14.01 -5.07 8.78
C LEU A 130 13.15 -6.34 8.66
N LEU A 131 12.18 -6.32 7.77
CA LEU A 131 11.33 -7.47 7.47
C LEU A 131 11.79 -8.20 6.23
N PHE A 132 12.10 -7.44 5.17
CA PHE A 132 12.55 -8.02 3.92
C PHE A 132 13.37 -7.02 3.11
N SER A 133 14.42 -7.51 2.46
CA SER A 133 15.19 -6.84 1.41
C SER A 133 15.50 -7.82 0.29
N HIS A 134 15.57 -7.34 -0.93
CA HIS A 134 16.01 -8.14 -2.08
C HIS A 134 17.42 -7.72 -2.50
N PRO A 135 18.31 -8.67 -2.89
CA PRO A 135 19.69 -8.32 -3.26
C PRO A 135 19.81 -7.54 -4.56
N GLU A 136 18.85 -7.68 -5.48
CA GLU A 136 18.89 -7.11 -6.83
C GLU A 136 17.79 -6.09 -7.13
N PHE A 137 16.63 -6.17 -6.46
CA PHE A 137 15.46 -5.36 -6.79
C PHE A 137 14.97 -4.52 -5.59
N ASP A 138 14.38 -3.39 -5.90
CA ASP A 138 13.65 -2.59 -4.92
C ASP A 138 12.36 -3.29 -4.50
N VAL A 139 12.04 -3.21 -3.22
CA VAL A 139 10.75 -3.62 -2.69
C VAL A 139 9.70 -2.56 -3.03
N GLU A 140 8.60 -2.95 -3.65
CA GLU A 140 7.47 -2.06 -3.96
C GLU A 140 6.58 -1.81 -2.74
N GLY A 141 6.35 -2.85 -1.93
CA GLY A 141 5.54 -2.72 -0.73
C GLY A 141 5.09 -4.06 -0.12
N PRO A 142 4.38 -4.00 1.01
CA PRO A 142 3.77 -5.17 1.60
C PRO A 142 2.55 -5.63 0.79
N VAL A 143 2.35 -6.94 0.74
CA VAL A 143 1.08 -7.54 0.36
C VAL A 143 0.27 -7.74 1.63
N LEU A 144 -0.86 -7.06 1.72
CA LEU A 144 -1.71 -7.07 2.91
C LEU A 144 -2.89 -8.02 2.71
N TRP A 145 -3.22 -8.73 3.79
CA TRP A 145 -4.44 -9.52 3.91
C TRP A 145 -5.05 -9.27 5.29
N ASN A 146 -6.22 -8.63 5.33
CA ASN A 146 -6.84 -8.13 6.57
C ASN A 146 -5.86 -7.33 7.41
N ASP A 147 -5.27 -6.30 6.81
CA ASP A 147 -4.29 -5.40 7.45
C ASP A 147 -3.03 -6.09 8.01
N ARG A 148 -2.87 -7.40 7.77
CA ARG A 148 -1.66 -8.14 8.10
C ARG A 148 -0.76 -8.30 6.88
N VAL A 149 0.53 -8.14 7.06
CA VAL A 149 1.52 -8.44 6.01
C VAL A 149 1.59 -9.95 5.82
N VAL A 150 1.20 -10.40 4.64
CA VAL A 150 1.28 -11.82 4.24
C VAL A 150 2.37 -12.06 3.20
N GLY A 151 2.95 -11.01 2.65
CA GLY A 151 4.01 -11.10 1.67
C GLY A 151 4.60 -9.73 1.35
N VAL A 152 5.55 -9.73 0.44
CA VAL A 152 6.27 -8.54 -0.03
C VAL A 152 6.32 -8.59 -1.55
N ALA A 153 5.85 -7.52 -2.19
CA ALA A 153 5.90 -7.36 -3.64
C ALA A 153 7.20 -6.67 -4.07
N TYR A 154 7.77 -7.13 -5.15
CA TYR A 154 8.90 -6.50 -5.84
C TYR A 154 8.82 -6.77 -7.34
N GLN A 155 9.46 -5.91 -8.13
CA GLN A 155 9.49 -6.01 -9.57
C GLN A 155 10.85 -6.56 -10.01
N GLY A 156 10.85 -7.86 -10.38
CA GLY A 156 11.91 -8.47 -11.16
C GLY A 156 11.64 -8.30 -12.67
N ASP A 157 12.00 -9.27 -13.49
CA ASP A 157 11.61 -9.30 -14.91
C ASP A 157 10.07 -9.33 -15.05
N ARG A 158 9.39 -9.81 -14.04
CA ARG A 158 7.93 -9.81 -13.87
C ARG A 158 7.58 -9.46 -12.43
N PRO A 159 6.32 -9.03 -12.15
CA PRO A 159 5.87 -8.85 -10.77
C PRO A 159 6.02 -10.13 -9.96
N GLU A 160 6.63 -10.03 -8.79
CA GLU A 160 6.87 -11.15 -7.89
C GLU A 160 6.42 -10.83 -6.47
N ILE A 161 6.03 -11.89 -5.75
CA ILE A 161 5.65 -11.81 -4.34
C ILE A 161 6.47 -12.84 -3.56
N ARG A 162 7.17 -12.38 -2.54
CA ARG A 162 7.73 -13.24 -1.51
C ARG A 162 6.70 -13.37 -0.41
N PHE A 163 6.08 -14.53 -0.28
CA PHE A 163 5.14 -14.80 0.80
C PHE A 163 5.85 -15.03 2.12
N LEU A 164 5.26 -14.49 3.19
CA LEU A 164 5.66 -14.65 4.58
C LEU A 164 4.62 -15.48 5.37
N ASP A 165 3.48 -15.78 4.74
CA ASP A 165 2.35 -16.52 5.27
C ASP A 165 2.04 -17.69 4.34
N GLU A 166 1.93 -18.91 4.89
CA GLU A 166 1.75 -20.14 4.10
C GLU A 166 0.36 -20.23 3.48
N ASP A 167 -0.70 -19.77 4.17
CA ASP A 167 -2.06 -19.77 3.64
C ASP A 167 -2.20 -18.82 2.46
N ALA A 168 -1.58 -17.64 2.55
CA ALA A 168 -1.53 -16.69 1.46
C ALA A 168 -0.74 -17.23 0.26
N GLN A 169 0.38 -17.92 0.51
CA GLN A 169 1.15 -18.59 -0.53
C GLN A 169 0.32 -19.68 -1.24
N ALA A 170 -0.38 -20.51 -0.47
CA ALA A 170 -1.23 -21.57 -1.00
C ALA A 170 -2.39 -21.00 -1.84
N LEU A 171 -3.04 -19.95 -1.36
CA LEU A 171 -4.08 -19.24 -2.09
C LEU A 171 -3.56 -18.68 -3.42
N PHE A 172 -2.42 -18.00 -3.39
CA PHE A 172 -1.83 -17.45 -4.61
C PHE A 172 -1.42 -18.54 -5.62
N ALA A 173 -0.91 -19.66 -5.13
CA ALA A 173 -0.61 -20.82 -5.98
C ALA A 173 -1.88 -21.40 -6.62
N MET A 174 -2.99 -21.43 -5.90
CA MET A 174 -4.29 -21.82 -6.45
C MET A 174 -4.75 -20.82 -7.52
N LEU A 175 -4.66 -19.52 -7.26
CA LEU A 175 -5.02 -18.49 -8.24
C LEU A 175 -4.16 -18.57 -9.50
N LYS A 176 -2.86 -18.82 -9.38
CA LYS A 176 -1.99 -19.04 -10.55
C LYS A 176 -2.43 -20.23 -11.42
N ARG A 177 -2.94 -21.30 -10.79
CA ARG A 177 -3.49 -22.44 -11.55
C ARG A 177 -4.82 -22.10 -12.23
N THR A 178 -5.62 -21.23 -11.62
CA THR A 178 -6.92 -20.77 -12.18
C THR A 178 -6.73 -19.88 -13.40
N VAL A 179 -5.65 -19.10 -13.47
CA VAL A 179 -5.35 -18.16 -14.56
C VAL A 179 -3.94 -18.40 -15.11
N PRO A 180 -3.70 -19.56 -15.78
CA PRO A 180 -2.37 -19.92 -16.25
C PRO A 180 -1.83 -18.88 -17.24
N GLY A 181 -0.54 -18.55 -17.10
CA GLY A 181 0.13 -17.55 -17.94
C GLY A 181 -0.12 -16.10 -17.56
N SER A 182 -1.00 -15.85 -16.59
CA SER A 182 -1.29 -14.49 -16.09
C SER A 182 -0.79 -14.31 -14.65
N PHE A 183 -0.59 -13.06 -14.27
CA PHE A 183 -0.33 -12.70 -12.88
C PHE A 183 -1.67 -12.40 -12.19
N PRO A 184 -2.08 -13.20 -11.19
CA PRO A 184 -3.28 -12.95 -10.42
C PRO A 184 -3.02 -11.93 -9.31
N GLU A 185 -3.92 -10.99 -9.17
CA GLU A 185 -3.99 -10.01 -8.10
C GLU A 185 -5.31 -10.17 -7.36
N LEU A 186 -5.26 -10.43 -6.06
CA LEU A 186 -6.45 -10.45 -5.23
C LEU A 186 -6.91 -9.01 -5.00
N VAL A 187 -8.06 -8.65 -5.58
CA VAL A 187 -8.63 -7.31 -5.47
C VAL A 187 -9.49 -7.18 -4.22
N ASP A 188 -10.33 -8.21 -3.98
CA ASP A 188 -11.26 -8.22 -2.86
C ASP A 188 -11.74 -9.64 -2.56
N ARG A 189 -12.47 -9.80 -1.46
CA ARG A 189 -13.08 -11.08 -1.07
C ARG A 189 -14.36 -10.86 -0.28
N SER A 190 -15.25 -11.85 -0.31
CA SER A 190 -16.43 -11.89 0.56
C SER A 190 -16.04 -12.00 2.04
N ALA A 191 -16.96 -11.62 2.93
CA ALA A 191 -16.74 -11.66 4.38
C ALA A 191 -16.40 -13.06 4.91
N ASP A 192 -16.96 -14.12 4.29
CA ASP A 192 -16.65 -15.51 4.60
C ASP A 192 -15.33 -16.01 3.96
N GLY A 193 -14.70 -15.18 3.12
CA GLY A 193 -13.46 -15.50 2.41
C GLY A 193 -13.59 -16.51 1.26
N ASN A 194 -14.80 -16.97 0.92
CA ASN A 194 -15.01 -18.03 -0.07
C ASN A 194 -15.11 -17.50 -1.51
N ARG A 195 -15.53 -16.26 -1.69
CA ARG A 195 -15.58 -15.61 -3.01
C ARG A 195 -14.47 -14.59 -3.12
N LEU A 196 -13.67 -14.74 -4.17
CA LEU A 196 -12.51 -13.90 -4.42
C LEU A 196 -12.74 -13.11 -5.69
N LEU A 197 -12.54 -11.79 -5.64
CA LEU A 197 -12.43 -10.94 -6.82
C LEU A 197 -10.95 -10.89 -7.21
N VAL A 198 -10.65 -11.44 -8.38
CA VAL A 198 -9.27 -11.54 -8.88
C VAL A 198 -9.14 -10.77 -10.17
N ARG A 199 -8.13 -9.91 -10.24
CA ARG A 199 -7.68 -9.29 -11.47
C ARG A 199 -6.52 -10.13 -12.01
N ALA A 200 -6.61 -10.56 -13.27
CA ALA A 200 -5.54 -11.31 -13.93
C ALA A 200 -5.08 -10.59 -15.18
N SER A 201 -3.78 -10.45 -15.36
CA SER A 201 -3.18 -9.77 -16.52
C SER A 201 -1.86 -10.43 -16.92
N ALA A 202 -1.49 -10.27 -18.19
CA ALA A 202 -0.20 -10.63 -18.72
C ALA A 202 0.19 -9.64 -19.83
N ASP A 203 1.41 -9.75 -20.34
CA ASP A 203 1.90 -8.91 -21.42
C ASP A 203 1.00 -8.96 -22.68
N ARG A 204 0.44 -10.13 -23.01
CA ARG A 204 -0.51 -10.31 -24.12
C ARG A 204 -1.95 -10.53 -23.70
N GLN A 205 -2.26 -10.29 -22.43
CA GLN A 205 -3.61 -10.41 -21.91
C GLN A 205 -3.97 -9.15 -21.11
N PRO A 206 -4.85 -8.29 -21.66
CA PRO A 206 -5.37 -7.17 -20.94
C PRO A 206 -6.04 -7.62 -19.63
N PRO A 207 -6.07 -6.77 -18.58
CA PRO A 207 -6.65 -7.16 -17.32
C PRO A 207 -8.10 -7.64 -17.45
N VAL A 208 -8.36 -8.82 -16.89
CA VAL A 208 -9.71 -9.37 -16.73
C VAL A 208 -10.02 -9.53 -15.24
N TYR A 209 -11.27 -9.34 -14.89
CA TYR A 209 -11.76 -9.54 -13.54
C TYR A 209 -12.54 -10.85 -13.47
N LEU A 210 -12.17 -11.69 -12.52
CA LEU A 210 -12.79 -12.98 -12.30
C LEU A 210 -13.38 -13.03 -10.89
N LEU A 211 -14.56 -13.66 -10.79
CA LEU A 211 -15.05 -14.15 -9.52
C LEU A 211 -14.62 -15.61 -9.39
N VAL A 212 -13.83 -15.90 -8.36
CA VAL A 212 -13.30 -17.24 -8.07
C VAL A 212 -13.95 -17.77 -6.81
N ASP A 213 -14.41 -19.00 -6.86
CA ASP A 213 -14.86 -19.75 -5.69
C ASP A 213 -13.63 -20.50 -5.12
N ARG A 214 -13.29 -20.19 -3.86
CA ARG A 214 -12.08 -20.68 -3.21
C ARG A 214 -12.11 -22.19 -2.99
N ASP A 215 -13.27 -22.72 -2.60
CA ASP A 215 -13.39 -24.13 -2.22
C ASP A 215 -13.33 -25.05 -3.43
N THR A 216 -13.92 -24.61 -4.55
CA THR A 216 -14.00 -25.42 -5.76
C THR A 216 -12.95 -25.07 -6.81
N GLY A 217 -12.28 -23.92 -6.69
CA GLY A 217 -11.38 -23.36 -7.69
C GLY A 217 -12.09 -22.91 -8.98
N ARG A 218 -13.42 -22.94 -9.03
CA ARG A 218 -14.16 -22.50 -10.21
C ARG A 218 -14.10 -20.99 -10.36
N SER A 219 -13.96 -20.53 -11.59
CA SER A 219 -13.90 -19.11 -11.89
C SER A 219 -14.82 -18.73 -13.04
N ARG A 220 -15.27 -17.48 -13.04
CA ARG A 220 -15.96 -16.86 -14.18
C ARG A 220 -15.48 -15.44 -14.38
N VAL A 221 -15.30 -15.04 -15.63
CA VAL A 221 -15.00 -13.65 -15.97
C VAL A 221 -16.27 -12.82 -15.74
N ILE A 222 -16.12 -11.72 -15.00
CA ILE A 222 -17.22 -10.78 -14.72
C ILE A 222 -17.03 -9.43 -15.42
N ALA A 223 -15.78 -9.06 -15.73
CA ALA A 223 -15.46 -7.84 -16.47
C ALA A 223 -14.14 -7.95 -17.22
N ARG A 224 -13.98 -7.14 -18.25
CA ARG A 224 -12.74 -6.91 -18.99
C ARG A 224 -12.41 -5.43 -18.92
N ALA A 225 -11.16 -5.08 -18.55
CA ALA A 225 -10.76 -3.68 -18.46
C ALA A 225 -10.77 -2.99 -19.84
N TYR A 226 -10.42 -3.76 -20.89
CA TYR A 226 -10.37 -3.28 -22.28
C TYR A 226 -11.06 -4.31 -23.19
N PRO A 227 -12.40 -4.23 -23.36
CA PRO A 227 -13.16 -5.24 -24.11
C PRO A 227 -12.73 -5.40 -25.56
N ASP A 228 -12.30 -4.29 -26.18
CA ASP A 228 -11.95 -4.22 -27.61
C ASP A 228 -10.47 -4.52 -27.87
N LEU A 229 -9.66 -4.75 -26.82
CA LEU A 229 -8.24 -5.04 -26.97
C LEU A 229 -8.00 -6.55 -26.94
N GLY A 230 -7.70 -7.14 -28.10
CA GLY A 230 -7.36 -8.55 -28.22
C GLY A 230 -5.88 -8.85 -27.94
N SER A 231 -5.56 -10.10 -27.65
CA SER A 231 -4.18 -10.55 -27.42
C SER A 231 -3.31 -10.50 -28.67
N ASP A 232 -3.92 -10.47 -29.86
CA ASP A 232 -3.27 -10.32 -31.17
C ASP A 232 -2.77 -8.89 -31.42
N MET A 233 -3.33 -7.91 -30.71
CA MET A 233 -2.88 -6.51 -30.75
C MET A 233 -1.74 -6.21 -29.75
N LEU A 234 -1.32 -7.18 -28.96
CA LEU A 234 -0.31 -7.03 -27.91
C LEU A 234 0.93 -7.88 -28.21
N SER A 235 2.09 -7.38 -27.81
CA SER A 235 3.36 -8.06 -27.95
C SER A 235 3.84 -8.63 -26.61
N ALA A 236 4.62 -9.73 -26.69
CA ALA A 236 5.30 -10.26 -25.52
C ALA A 236 6.36 -9.27 -25.02
N MET A 237 6.45 -9.10 -23.72
CA MET A 237 7.51 -8.33 -23.07
C MET A 237 8.69 -9.25 -22.76
N ASN A 238 9.90 -8.79 -23.10
CA ASN A 238 11.14 -9.46 -22.73
C ASN A 238 11.94 -8.54 -21.81
N GLY A 239 12.37 -9.07 -20.67
CA GLY A 239 13.31 -8.37 -19.78
C GLY A 239 14.65 -8.19 -20.51
N ILE A 240 15.22 -7.00 -20.42
CA ILE A 240 16.56 -6.69 -20.90
C ILE A 240 17.38 -6.13 -19.74
N HIS A 241 18.68 -6.38 -19.78
CA HIS A 241 19.62 -5.80 -18.82
C HIS A 241 20.69 -5.05 -19.57
N PHE A 242 21.08 -3.89 -19.08
CA PHE A 242 22.19 -3.12 -19.67
C PHE A 242 23.08 -2.55 -18.58
N PRO A 243 24.38 -2.38 -18.86
CA PRO A 243 25.29 -1.72 -17.91
C PRO A 243 25.05 -0.20 -17.92
N ALA A 244 24.88 0.39 -16.75
CA ALA A 244 24.88 1.83 -16.59
C ALA A 244 26.32 2.39 -16.70
N ARG A 245 26.45 3.72 -16.77
CA ARG A 245 27.77 4.38 -16.91
C ARG A 245 28.73 4.12 -15.75
N ASP A 246 28.20 3.88 -14.58
CA ASP A 246 28.93 3.54 -13.34
C ASP A 246 29.20 2.02 -13.22
N GLY A 247 28.81 1.21 -14.22
CA GLY A 247 28.97 -0.22 -14.22
C GLY A 247 27.85 -0.99 -13.51
N ALA A 248 26.86 -0.33 -12.92
CA ALA A 248 25.72 -0.98 -12.34
C ALA A 248 24.90 -1.68 -13.42
N ARG A 249 24.42 -2.89 -13.13
CA ARG A 249 23.50 -3.62 -14.02
C ARG A 249 22.08 -3.12 -13.77
N VAL A 250 21.50 -2.53 -14.79
CA VAL A 250 20.11 -2.02 -14.77
C VAL A 250 19.22 -3.03 -15.46
N PRO A 251 18.14 -3.51 -14.79
CA PRO A 251 17.13 -4.39 -15.39
C PRO A 251 16.21 -3.65 -16.34
#